data_5bc27defbe8383e44140de24ed4bc093
#
_entry.id   5bc27defbe8383e44140de24ed4bc093
#
_cell.length_a   1.000
_cell.length_b   1.000
_cell.length_c   1.000
_cell.angle_alpha   90.00
_cell.angle_beta   90.00
_cell.angle_gamma   90.00
#
_symmetry.space_group_name_H-M   'P 1'
#
loop_
_entity.id
_entity.type
_entity.pdbx_description
1 polymer ?
#
loop_
_entity_poly.entity_id
_entity_poly.type
_entity_poly.pdbx_seq_one_letter_code
_entity_poly.pdbx_strand_id
1 'polypeptide(L)'
;MLKLLAILLLFQISEVSARPSWAPLVSCQKAWSHLKESGLDKYQFETDSQITEQGNIGYQKYKKRVNRDNCSNKWTVLIYMAADNDLSAYSFWDLYEMERKIKGELNLGASGDDIDVIVEWDNKKRNGLRRMHIFQSDKEYDSSLTKSDFEDMSEKEILSPIVQLLPEVGPGSERDQSKRFQSFLQWGVENYPSDHYMVIVWGHGEGFIGQHYERRMRWEQMQNNSRRHERSRLLLREDVRLELGQGADRPSNYPVDKVFGGVAFDYSEMSFLDIPTTSKIIDNLVEWTLEGQKIDILGFDACLMQSLEVSSQFISNSNFMFGSTQVQNYLGLPYRSLIDQLHTGKSTSEMAFEIPTLIEKSFREGYQGAIDPEGQKTFTASSFNLEALKYELLPALDDMSQALMDYLKEDSMRVIDLNFILEQNEAFQGETRDVGVFLGAILKLLYLEKESNGETETMYELHGEIIKSLSILHQMTLSRAYGDLYTTQVGREAQTYLLGYFKGLGVWIPRNAEQFEHRKKEFEQSLLWQSVPKWGQVLEMIYTEPEL
;
A
#
# COMPACT_ATOMS: atom_id res chain seq x y z
N MET A 1 47.62 5.39 -53.66
CA MET A 1 46.30 4.83 -54.03
C MET A 1 45.83 3.89 -52.95
N LEU A 2 45.30 4.43 -51.87
CA LEU A 2 44.67 3.67 -50.79
C LEU A 2 43.17 3.76 -50.96
N LYS A 3 42.53 2.64 -51.16
CA LYS A 3 41.06 2.54 -51.11
C LYS A 3 40.63 2.51 -49.65
N LEU A 4 40.05 3.57 -49.18
CA LEU A 4 39.27 3.59 -47.95
C LEU A 4 37.95 2.87 -48.23
N LEU A 5 37.81 1.66 -47.69
CA LEU A 5 36.53 0.97 -47.62
C LEU A 5 35.81 1.51 -46.40
N ALA A 6 34.88 2.42 -46.58
CA ALA A 6 33.95 2.81 -45.53
C ALA A 6 32.92 1.69 -45.37
N ILE A 7 33.02 0.94 -44.31
CA ILE A 7 31.97 0.03 -43.86
C ILE A 7 30.86 0.91 -43.24
N LEU A 8 29.85 1.20 -44.04
CA LEU A 8 28.57 1.69 -43.54
C LEU A 8 27.89 0.53 -42.78
N LEU A 9 28.12 0.48 -41.49
CA LEU A 9 27.23 -0.21 -40.59
C LEU A 9 25.90 0.55 -40.61
N LEU A 10 24.96 0.05 -41.40
CA LEU A 10 23.56 0.37 -41.30
C LEU A 10 23.06 -0.14 -39.95
N PHE A 11 23.22 0.67 -38.90
CA PHE A 11 22.32 0.61 -37.79
C PHE A 11 20.95 0.99 -38.36
N GLN A 12 20.09 0.01 -38.59
CA GLN A 12 18.67 0.25 -38.57
C GLN A 12 18.32 0.69 -37.14
N ILE A 13 18.44 1.98 -36.90
CA ILE A 13 17.71 2.64 -35.84
C ILE A 13 16.26 2.46 -36.30
N SER A 14 15.56 1.52 -35.71
CA SER A 14 14.11 1.57 -35.69
C SER A 14 13.78 2.98 -35.22
N GLU A 15 13.26 3.81 -36.10
CA GLU A 15 12.65 5.07 -35.76
C GLU A 15 11.51 4.71 -34.76
N VAL A 16 11.84 4.68 -33.48
CA VAL A 16 10.87 5.04 -32.47
C VAL A 16 10.55 6.48 -32.83
N SER A 17 9.42 6.69 -33.51
CA SER A 17 8.97 8.02 -33.86
C SER A 17 8.74 8.77 -32.56
N ALA A 18 9.77 9.50 -32.14
CA ALA A 18 9.65 10.44 -31.04
C ALA A 18 8.48 11.35 -31.39
N ARG A 19 7.40 11.30 -30.62
CA ARG A 19 6.24 12.17 -30.82
C ARG A 19 6.73 13.61 -30.88
N PRO A 20 6.31 14.41 -31.85
CA PRO A 20 6.61 15.82 -31.80
C PRO A 20 5.99 16.39 -30.51
N SER A 21 6.77 16.99 -29.64
CA SER A 21 6.37 17.54 -28.35
C SER A 21 5.27 18.63 -28.40
N TRP A 22 4.76 18.95 -29.58
CA TRP A 22 3.74 19.99 -29.83
C TRP A 22 2.41 19.44 -30.37
N ALA A 23 2.30 18.16 -30.70
CA ALA A 23 1.02 17.61 -31.15
C ALA A 23 0.14 17.34 -29.91
N PRO A 24 -1.03 18.00 -29.79
CA PRO A 24 -1.95 17.68 -28.70
C PRO A 24 -2.32 16.21 -28.84
N LEU A 25 -2.11 15.45 -27.75
CA LEU A 25 -2.55 14.07 -27.68
C LEU A 25 -4.07 14.08 -27.75
N VAL A 26 -4.63 13.35 -28.69
CA VAL A 26 -6.07 13.14 -28.74
C VAL A 26 -6.43 12.16 -27.64
N SER A 27 -7.39 12.50 -26.78
CA SER A 27 -7.88 11.57 -25.77
C SER A 27 -8.32 10.25 -26.41
N CYS A 28 -8.15 9.14 -25.71
CA CYS A 28 -8.53 7.83 -26.20
C CYS A 28 -10.05 7.58 -26.21
N GLN A 29 -10.85 8.62 -26.08
CA GLN A 29 -12.31 8.65 -25.99
C GLN A 29 -13.02 7.81 -27.06
N LYS A 30 -12.49 7.81 -28.29
CA LYS A 30 -13.07 7.00 -29.37
C LYS A 30 -12.99 5.50 -29.14
N ALA A 31 -12.10 5.06 -28.27
CA ALA A 31 -11.98 3.66 -27.89
C ALA A 31 -13.23 3.14 -27.19
N TRP A 32 -13.79 3.96 -26.31
CA TRP A 32 -14.94 3.66 -25.47
C TRP A 32 -16.25 3.58 -26.22
N SER A 33 -16.53 4.57 -27.04
CA SER A 33 -17.71 4.56 -27.90
C SER A 33 -17.71 3.34 -28.80
N HIS A 34 -16.55 2.96 -29.36
CA HIS A 34 -16.42 1.76 -30.17
C HIS A 34 -16.59 0.43 -29.41
N LEU A 35 -16.19 0.37 -28.15
CA LEU A 35 -16.40 -0.80 -27.31
C LEU A 35 -17.89 -0.98 -26.99
N LYS A 36 -18.58 0.10 -26.59
CA LYS A 36 -20.02 0.11 -26.38
C LYS A 36 -20.81 -0.22 -27.66
N GLU A 37 -20.49 0.41 -28.77
CA GLU A 37 -21.11 0.16 -30.06
C GLU A 37 -20.90 -1.24 -30.60
N SER A 38 -19.77 -1.88 -30.25
CA SER A 38 -19.47 -3.25 -30.66
C SER A 38 -20.08 -4.32 -29.76
N GLY A 39 -20.72 -3.93 -28.66
CA GLY A 39 -21.30 -4.86 -27.68
C GLY A 39 -20.27 -5.70 -26.91
N LEU A 40 -19.01 -5.30 -26.95
CA LEU A 40 -17.92 -5.96 -26.22
C LEU A 40 -17.96 -5.68 -24.72
N ASP A 41 -18.73 -4.69 -24.29
CA ASP A 41 -19.06 -4.34 -22.92
C ASP A 41 -20.05 -5.34 -22.26
N LYS A 42 -20.65 -6.22 -23.05
CA LYS A 42 -21.71 -7.14 -22.59
C LYS A 42 -21.26 -8.60 -22.50
N TYR A 43 -19.96 -8.88 -22.40
CA TYR A 43 -19.51 -10.25 -22.28
C TYR A 43 -19.98 -10.87 -20.97
N GLN A 44 -20.97 -11.77 -21.07
CA GLN A 44 -21.33 -12.73 -20.03
C GLN A 44 -20.83 -14.09 -20.46
N PHE A 45 -19.96 -14.69 -19.65
CA PHE A 45 -19.36 -15.98 -19.96
C PHE A 45 -20.04 -17.09 -19.16
N GLU A 46 -20.30 -18.24 -19.82
CA GLU A 46 -20.95 -19.37 -19.19
C GLU A 46 -19.96 -20.39 -18.63
N THR A 47 -18.76 -20.49 -19.20
CA THR A 47 -17.70 -21.43 -18.79
C THR A 47 -16.31 -20.77 -18.83
N ASP A 48 -15.37 -21.30 -18.05
CA ASP A 48 -14.00 -20.77 -18.00
C ASP A 48 -13.27 -20.86 -19.34
N SER A 49 -13.52 -21.92 -20.13
CA SER A 49 -12.95 -22.03 -21.48
C SER A 49 -13.52 -21.00 -22.45
N GLN A 50 -14.82 -20.72 -22.37
CA GLN A 50 -15.45 -19.67 -23.17
C GLN A 50 -14.98 -18.28 -22.75
N ILE A 51 -14.78 -18.05 -21.45
CA ILE A 51 -14.21 -16.81 -20.93
C ILE A 51 -12.83 -16.59 -21.53
N THR A 52 -11.93 -17.59 -21.48
CA THR A 52 -10.57 -17.49 -21.99
C THR A 52 -10.55 -17.15 -23.47
N GLU A 53 -11.30 -17.89 -24.27
CA GLU A 53 -11.35 -17.70 -25.72
C GLU A 53 -11.98 -16.36 -26.10
N GLN A 54 -13.15 -16.04 -25.54
CA GLN A 54 -13.90 -14.83 -25.87
C GLN A 54 -13.23 -13.57 -25.32
N GLY A 55 -12.66 -13.62 -24.12
CA GLY A 55 -11.91 -12.52 -23.53
C GLY A 55 -10.69 -12.15 -24.37
N ASN A 56 -9.91 -13.14 -24.77
CA ASN A 56 -8.75 -12.92 -25.66
C ASN A 56 -9.15 -12.41 -27.05
N ILE A 57 -10.21 -12.95 -27.63
CA ILE A 57 -10.74 -12.47 -28.91
C ILE A 57 -11.26 -11.04 -28.77
N GLY A 58 -12.00 -10.75 -27.71
CA GLY A 58 -12.51 -9.42 -27.40
C GLY A 58 -11.39 -8.39 -27.27
N TYR A 59 -10.36 -8.70 -26.50
CA TYR A 59 -9.21 -7.85 -26.34
C TYR A 59 -8.44 -7.62 -27.64
N GLN A 60 -8.20 -8.65 -28.45
CA GLN A 60 -7.53 -8.51 -29.74
C GLN A 60 -8.35 -7.66 -30.74
N LYS A 61 -9.68 -7.80 -30.73
CA LYS A 61 -10.56 -6.95 -31.54
C LYS A 61 -10.53 -5.50 -31.08
N TYR A 62 -10.52 -5.27 -29.78
CA TYR A 62 -10.38 -3.96 -29.18
C TYR A 62 -9.05 -3.30 -29.55
N LYS A 63 -7.91 -3.96 -29.30
CA LYS A 63 -6.57 -3.49 -29.64
C LYS A 63 -6.41 -3.15 -31.13
N LYS A 64 -7.04 -3.93 -32.01
CA LYS A 64 -7.00 -3.71 -33.45
C LYS A 64 -7.84 -2.51 -33.92
N ARG A 65 -8.93 -2.19 -33.21
CA ARG A 65 -9.83 -1.07 -33.55
C ARG A 65 -9.36 0.26 -32.99
N VAL A 66 -8.66 0.21 -31.87
CA VAL A 66 -8.13 1.39 -31.20
C VAL A 66 -6.66 1.48 -31.50
N ASN A 67 -6.31 2.37 -32.44
CA ASN A 67 -4.91 2.68 -32.67
C ASN A 67 -4.43 3.58 -31.53
N ARG A 68 -3.98 2.96 -30.44
CA ARG A 68 -3.48 3.66 -29.25
C ARG A 68 -2.11 4.28 -29.46
N ASP A 69 -1.44 4.01 -30.58
CA ASP A 69 -0.14 4.62 -30.91
C ASP A 69 -0.19 6.15 -31.02
N ASN A 70 -1.40 6.72 -31.13
CA ASN A 70 -1.62 8.15 -31.34
C ASN A 70 -2.49 8.81 -30.27
N CYS A 71 -2.82 8.14 -29.17
CA CYS A 71 -3.57 8.72 -28.06
C CYS A 71 -2.94 8.33 -26.72
N SER A 72 -3.04 9.21 -25.71
CA SER A 72 -2.82 8.87 -24.32
C SER A 72 -3.97 9.40 -23.49
N ASN A 73 -4.27 8.71 -22.41
CA ASN A 73 -5.18 9.20 -21.41
C ASN A 73 -4.45 10.09 -20.40
N LYS A 74 -5.20 10.85 -19.65
CA LYS A 74 -4.61 11.66 -18.58
C LYS A 74 -4.12 10.78 -17.42
N TRP A 75 -4.92 9.76 -17.06
CA TRP A 75 -4.59 8.83 -16.01
C TRP A 75 -4.79 7.37 -16.42
N THR A 76 -3.91 6.52 -15.95
CA THR A 76 -4.14 5.08 -15.87
C THR A 76 -4.00 4.65 -14.42
N VAL A 77 -5.07 4.07 -13.87
CA VAL A 77 -5.12 3.49 -12.53
C VAL A 77 -4.98 1.97 -12.66
N LEU A 78 -3.90 1.42 -12.13
CA LEU A 78 -3.60 -0.01 -12.13
C LEU A 78 -3.83 -0.56 -10.73
N ILE A 79 -4.84 -1.41 -10.56
CA ILE A 79 -5.20 -2.02 -9.27
C ILE A 79 -4.83 -3.50 -9.33
N TYR A 80 -3.85 -3.91 -8.52
CA TYR A 80 -3.47 -5.31 -8.33
C TYR A 80 -4.24 -5.87 -7.14
N MET A 81 -5.28 -6.66 -7.41
CA MET A 81 -6.24 -7.11 -6.41
C MET A 81 -6.02 -8.61 -6.12
N ALA A 82 -5.21 -8.88 -5.08
CA ALA A 82 -4.94 -10.23 -4.59
C ALA A 82 -6.03 -10.66 -3.60
N ALA A 83 -7.12 -11.21 -4.12
CA ALA A 83 -8.30 -11.59 -3.37
C ALA A 83 -8.50 -13.11 -3.25
N ASP A 84 -7.47 -13.91 -3.53
CA ASP A 84 -7.50 -15.35 -3.22
C ASP A 84 -7.15 -15.60 -1.75
N ASN A 85 -8.01 -15.05 -0.89
CA ASN A 85 -7.94 -15.13 0.56
C ASN A 85 -9.31 -14.87 1.20
N ASP A 86 -9.37 -14.58 2.49
CA ASP A 86 -10.59 -14.28 3.24
C ASP A 86 -11.20 -12.91 2.92
N LEU A 87 -10.47 -12.03 2.21
CA LEU A 87 -11.00 -10.76 1.73
C LEU A 87 -11.73 -10.87 0.39
N SER A 88 -11.91 -12.07 -0.15
CA SER A 88 -12.53 -12.32 -1.45
C SER A 88 -13.87 -11.60 -1.66
N ALA A 89 -14.73 -11.55 -0.63
CA ALA A 89 -16.04 -10.87 -0.70
C ALA A 89 -15.90 -9.36 -0.91
N TYR A 90 -14.90 -8.74 -0.28
CA TYR A 90 -14.68 -7.30 -0.37
C TYR A 90 -14.13 -6.88 -1.73
N SER A 91 -13.41 -7.77 -2.42
CA SER A 91 -13.00 -7.50 -3.81
C SER A 91 -14.21 -7.40 -4.76
N PHE A 92 -15.28 -8.16 -4.52
CA PHE A 92 -16.54 -7.98 -5.24
C PHE A 92 -17.19 -6.65 -4.92
N TRP A 93 -17.14 -6.22 -3.64
CA TRP A 93 -17.66 -4.93 -3.22
C TRP A 93 -17.00 -3.79 -3.98
N ASP A 94 -15.67 -3.74 -3.99
CA ASP A 94 -14.92 -2.69 -4.65
C ASP A 94 -15.17 -2.64 -6.16
N LEU A 95 -15.20 -3.81 -6.82
CA LEU A 95 -15.59 -3.88 -8.24
C LEU A 95 -17.03 -3.42 -8.47
N TYR A 96 -17.95 -3.81 -7.59
CA TYR A 96 -19.35 -3.45 -7.66
C TYR A 96 -19.57 -1.94 -7.50
N GLU A 97 -18.87 -1.30 -6.56
CA GLU A 97 -19.01 0.15 -6.35
C GLU A 97 -18.45 0.97 -7.54
N MET A 98 -17.33 0.54 -8.11
CA MET A 98 -16.74 1.21 -9.27
C MET A 98 -17.66 1.19 -10.50
N GLU A 99 -18.36 0.09 -10.71
CA GLU A 99 -19.17 -0.13 -11.91
C GLU A 99 -20.54 0.55 -11.90
N ARG A 100 -21.06 0.94 -10.73
CA ARG A 100 -22.46 1.35 -10.58
C ARG A 100 -22.62 2.81 -10.23
N LYS A 101 -23.71 3.39 -10.73
CA LYS A 101 -24.05 4.79 -10.50
C LYS A 101 -24.81 4.96 -9.18
N ILE A 102 -24.53 6.03 -8.47
CA ILE A 102 -25.43 6.48 -7.43
C ILE A 102 -26.55 7.30 -8.08
N LYS A 103 -27.78 7.03 -7.67
CA LYS A 103 -28.95 7.73 -8.16
C LYS A 103 -28.87 9.24 -7.91
N GLY A 104 -28.94 10.00 -8.98
CA GLY A 104 -28.90 11.46 -8.91
C GLY A 104 -27.49 12.07 -8.89
N GLU A 105 -26.45 11.27 -8.94
CA GLU A 105 -25.06 11.72 -9.07
C GLU A 105 -24.53 11.53 -10.49
N LEU A 106 -23.72 12.48 -10.95
CA LEU A 106 -23.02 12.40 -12.26
C LEU A 106 -21.67 11.68 -12.13
N ASN A 107 -21.58 10.73 -11.23
CA ASN A 107 -20.33 10.10 -10.85
C ASN A 107 -19.78 9.18 -11.93
N LEU A 108 -18.51 9.38 -12.21
CA LEU A 108 -17.69 8.53 -13.06
C LEU A 108 -16.72 7.71 -12.19
N GLY A 109 -17.27 6.80 -11.41
CA GLY A 109 -16.48 5.90 -10.53
C GLY A 109 -15.64 4.87 -11.26
N ALA A 110 -15.60 4.92 -12.57
CA ALA A 110 -14.91 3.99 -13.46
C ALA A 110 -14.16 4.73 -14.55
N SER A 111 -13.63 3.99 -15.50
CA SER A 111 -12.98 4.57 -16.68
C SER A 111 -13.92 5.51 -17.46
N GLY A 112 -13.35 6.54 -18.04
CA GLY A 112 -14.03 7.55 -18.83
C GLY A 112 -13.18 8.05 -19.97
N ASP A 113 -13.43 9.28 -20.41
CA ASP A 113 -12.78 9.82 -21.61
C ASP A 113 -11.27 9.97 -21.47
N ASP A 114 -10.79 10.33 -20.29
CA ASP A 114 -9.38 10.64 -20.03
C ASP A 114 -8.74 9.71 -18.98
N ILE A 115 -9.46 8.69 -18.52
CA ILE A 115 -9.02 7.81 -17.44
C ILE A 115 -9.29 6.36 -17.81
N ASP A 116 -8.27 5.52 -17.67
CA ASP A 116 -8.39 4.07 -17.71
C ASP A 116 -8.26 3.50 -16.29
N VAL A 117 -9.19 2.66 -15.87
CA VAL A 117 -9.14 1.90 -14.62
C VAL A 117 -9.02 0.42 -14.96
N ILE A 118 -7.89 -0.15 -14.61
CA ILE A 118 -7.52 -1.51 -14.97
C ILE A 118 -7.28 -2.31 -13.70
N VAL A 119 -7.94 -3.44 -13.57
CA VAL A 119 -7.81 -4.33 -12.41
C VAL A 119 -7.24 -5.68 -12.87
N GLU A 120 -6.20 -6.16 -12.20
CA GLU A 120 -5.89 -7.59 -12.19
C GLU A 120 -6.53 -8.18 -10.94
N TRP A 121 -7.47 -9.09 -11.13
CA TRP A 121 -8.27 -9.66 -10.07
C TRP A 121 -8.04 -11.16 -9.95
N ASP A 122 -7.49 -11.55 -8.79
CA ASP A 122 -7.35 -12.91 -8.34
C ASP A 122 -8.35 -13.18 -7.23
N ASN A 123 -9.24 -14.15 -7.40
CA ASN A 123 -10.33 -14.36 -6.45
C ASN A 123 -10.45 -15.84 -6.07
N LYS A 124 -10.52 -16.13 -4.78
CA LYS A 124 -10.64 -17.45 -4.17
C LYS A 124 -11.71 -18.37 -4.79
N LYS A 125 -12.78 -17.80 -5.34
CA LYS A 125 -13.90 -18.56 -5.88
C LYS A 125 -13.69 -19.00 -7.34
N ARG A 126 -12.60 -18.60 -7.97
CA ARG A 126 -12.38 -18.76 -9.40
C ARG A 126 -10.95 -19.16 -9.73
N ASN A 127 -10.83 -20.03 -10.71
CA ASN A 127 -9.54 -20.42 -11.26
C ASN A 127 -9.10 -19.40 -12.31
N GLY A 128 -7.87 -18.88 -12.17
CA GLY A 128 -7.22 -17.96 -13.10
C GLY A 128 -7.41 -16.49 -12.80
N LEU A 129 -6.44 -15.72 -13.23
CA LEU A 129 -6.36 -14.27 -13.07
C LEU A 129 -7.16 -13.57 -14.16
N ARG A 130 -7.88 -12.52 -13.78
CA ARG A 130 -8.70 -11.72 -14.69
C ARG A 130 -8.13 -10.32 -14.79
N ARG A 131 -7.74 -9.88 -15.98
CA ARG A 131 -7.48 -8.47 -16.26
C ARG A 131 -8.76 -7.86 -16.79
N MET A 132 -9.21 -6.84 -16.10
CA MET A 132 -10.49 -6.18 -16.35
C MET A 132 -10.27 -4.72 -16.65
N HIS A 133 -11.11 -4.19 -17.55
CA HIS A 133 -11.21 -2.76 -17.79
C HIS A 133 -12.53 -2.29 -17.18
N ILE A 134 -12.45 -1.48 -16.13
CA ILE A 134 -13.62 -1.12 -15.32
C ILE A 134 -14.44 -0.04 -15.99
N PHE A 135 -15.72 -0.32 -16.20
CA PHE A 135 -16.67 0.54 -16.90
C PHE A 135 -17.83 0.99 -16.03
N GLN A 136 -18.28 2.20 -16.24
CA GLN A 136 -19.53 2.68 -15.65
C GLN A 136 -20.71 2.00 -16.34
N SER A 137 -21.46 1.21 -15.60
CA SER A 137 -22.71 0.62 -16.07
C SER A 137 -23.89 1.59 -15.89
N ASP A 138 -25.02 1.27 -16.54
CA ASP A 138 -26.28 1.99 -16.32
C ASP A 138 -27.04 1.51 -15.07
N LYS A 139 -26.55 0.48 -14.38
CA LYS A 139 -27.16 -0.01 -13.15
C LYS A 139 -26.86 0.91 -11.98
N GLU A 140 -27.83 1.05 -11.10
CA GLU A 140 -27.69 1.81 -9.86
C GLU A 140 -26.98 0.97 -8.79
N TYR A 141 -26.23 1.63 -7.92
CA TYR A 141 -25.64 1.05 -6.73
C TYR A 141 -26.73 0.77 -5.70
N ASP A 142 -26.77 -0.47 -5.20
CA ASP A 142 -27.68 -0.87 -4.13
C ASP A 142 -26.98 -0.78 -2.79
N SER A 143 -27.27 0.29 -2.03
CA SER A 143 -26.69 0.53 -0.71
C SER A 143 -27.25 -0.37 0.40
N SER A 144 -28.22 -1.23 0.09
CA SER A 144 -28.76 -2.19 1.06
C SER A 144 -27.98 -3.49 1.15
N LEU A 145 -27.05 -3.72 0.22
CA LEU A 145 -26.22 -4.92 0.20
C LEU A 145 -25.27 -4.95 1.41
N THR A 146 -25.14 -6.13 1.96
CA THR A 146 -24.30 -6.42 3.13
C THR A 146 -23.09 -7.27 2.74
N LYS A 147 -22.15 -7.46 3.66
CA LYS A 147 -21.03 -8.40 3.48
C LYS A 147 -21.49 -9.77 3.00
N SER A 148 -22.57 -10.32 3.59
CA SER A 148 -23.08 -11.63 3.22
C SER A 148 -23.55 -11.70 1.78
N ASP A 149 -24.13 -10.61 1.25
CA ASP A 149 -24.56 -10.55 -0.15
C ASP A 149 -23.35 -10.59 -1.09
N PHE A 150 -22.24 -9.94 -0.72
CA PHE A 150 -20.99 -10.02 -1.49
C PHE A 150 -20.26 -11.36 -1.34
N GLU A 151 -20.39 -12.05 -0.19
CA GLU A 151 -19.89 -13.42 -0.01
C GLU A 151 -20.61 -14.41 -0.95
N ASP A 152 -21.87 -14.19 -1.22
CA ASP A 152 -22.69 -15.01 -2.12
C ASP A 152 -22.64 -14.53 -3.58
N MET A 153 -22.08 -13.35 -3.83
CA MET A 153 -22.01 -12.75 -5.16
C MET A 153 -21.22 -13.63 -6.13
N SER A 154 -21.72 -13.70 -7.33
CA SER A 154 -21.07 -14.41 -8.42
C SER A 154 -20.40 -13.43 -9.39
N GLU A 155 -19.43 -13.90 -10.16
CA GLU A 155 -18.77 -13.13 -11.21
C GLU A 155 -19.76 -12.55 -12.25
N LYS A 156 -20.94 -13.12 -12.39
CA LYS A 156 -22.00 -12.63 -13.28
C LYS A 156 -22.57 -11.28 -12.85
N GLU A 157 -22.40 -10.92 -11.57
CA GLU A 157 -22.80 -9.62 -11.03
C GLU A 157 -21.82 -8.51 -11.40
N ILE A 158 -20.57 -8.87 -11.75
CA ILE A 158 -19.56 -7.93 -12.24
C ILE A 158 -19.83 -7.70 -13.73
N LEU A 159 -19.92 -6.43 -14.11
CA LEU A 159 -20.40 -6.01 -15.42
C LEU A 159 -19.28 -5.61 -16.37
N SER A 160 -18.12 -5.27 -15.83
CA SER A 160 -16.96 -4.87 -16.61
C SER A 160 -16.37 -6.03 -17.39
N PRO A 161 -15.90 -5.81 -18.63
CA PRO A 161 -15.37 -6.87 -19.46
C PRO A 161 -14.03 -7.39 -18.94
N ILE A 162 -13.87 -8.71 -19.00
CA ILE A 162 -12.57 -9.35 -18.86
C ILE A 162 -11.84 -9.18 -20.19
N VAL A 163 -10.80 -8.37 -20.20
CA VAL A 163 -9.99 -8.10 -21.39
C VAL A 163 -8.89 -9.14 -21.61
N GLN A 164 -8.50 -9.83 -20.54
CA GLN A 164 -7.58 -10.96 -20.60
C GLN A 164 -7.86 -11.93 -19.46
N LEU A 165 -7.93 -13.22 -19.76
CA LEU A 165 -7.94 -14.29 -18.77
C LEU A 165 -6.61 -15.03 -18.85
N LEU A 166 -5.90 -15.07 -17.72
CA LEU A 166 -4.67 -15.82 -17.56
C LEU A 166 -5.01 -17.12 -16.83
N PRO A 167 -4.55 -18.28 -17.30
CA PRO A 167 -4.81 -19.53 -16.61
C PRO A 167 -4.17 -19.52 -15.23
N GLU A 168 -4.81 -20.17 -14.30
CA GLU A 168 -4.15 -20.54 -13.05
C GLU A 168 -2.91 -21.38 -13.38
N VAL A 169 -1.80 -21.01 -12.83
CA VAL A 169 -0.56 -21.71 -13.13
C VAL A 169 -0.46 -22.91 -12.22
N GLY A 170 -0.31 -24.08 -12.83
CA GLY A 170 -0.21 -25.34 -12.11
C GLY A 170 1.00 -25.40 -11.17
N PRO A 171 1.05 -26.38 -10.24
CA PRO A 171 2.07 -26.46 -9.23
C PRO A 171 3.48 -26.50 -9.85
N GLY A 172 4.23 -25.44 -9.64
CA GLY A 172 5.68 -25.44 -9.83
C GLY A 172 6.34 -24.33 -10.63
N SER A 173 5.69 -23.55 -11.47
CA SER A 173 6.42 -22.66 -12.37
C SER A 173 6.09 -21.17 -12.31
N GLU A 174 4.94 -20.75 -11.85
CA GLU A 174 4.55 -19.33 -11.86
C GLU A 174 3.66 -18.92 -10.67
N ARG A 175 3.77 -19.61 -9.54
CA ARG A 175 3.18 -19.23 -8.26
C ARG A 175 3.82 -17.99 -7.65
N ASP A 176 4.65 -17.30 -8.42
CA ASP A 176 5.37 -16.14 -7.96
C ASP A 176 4.52 -14.90 -8.20
N GLN A 177 3.87 -14.41 -7.16
CA GLN A 177 3.14 -13.15 -7.14
C GLN A 177 3.96 -12.01 -7.76
N SER A 178 5.29 -12.05 -7.60
CA SER A 178 6.20 -11.06 -8.14
C SER A 178 6.17 -11.02 -9.66
N LYS A 179 6.16 -12.18 -10.31
CA LYS A 179 6.08 -12.26 -11.78
C LYS A 179 4.71 -11.81 -12.31
N ARG A 180 3.65 -12.13 -11.59
CA ARG A 180 2.29 -11.69 -11.93
C ARG A 180 2.19 -10.18 -11.83
N PHE A 181 2.61 -9.60 -10.71
CA PHE A 181 2.62 -8.16 -10.50
C PHE A 181 3.45 -7.44 -11.56
N GLN A 182 4.68 -7.92 -11.84
CA GLN A 182 5.51 -7.37 -12.91
C GLN A 182 4.81 -7.44 -14.28
N SER A 183 4.25 -8.61 -14.63
CA SER A 183 3.53 -8.79 -15.89
C SER A 183 2.30 -7.89 -15.99
N PHE A 184 1.58 -7.70 -14.90
CA PHE A 184 0.41 -6.83 -14.87
C PHE A 184 0.80 -5.36 -15.10
N LEU A 185 1.78 -4.86 -14.36
CA LEU A 185 2.22 -3.47 -14.48
C LEU A 185 2.76 -3.18 -15.90
N GLN A 186 3.64 -4.04 -16.41
CA GLN A 186 4.17 -3.89 -17.76
C GLN A 186 3.06 -3.91 -18.81
N TRP A 187 2.18 -4.90 -18.76
CA TRP A 187 1.05 -5.01 -19.66
C TRP A 187 0.10 -3.82 -19.55
N GLY A 188 -0.15 -3.33 -18.33
CA GLY A 188 -1.02 -2.19 -18.09
C GLY A 188 -0.48 -0.92 -18.74
N VAL A 189 0.77 -0.59 -18.49
CA VAL A 189 1.43 0.59 -19.07
C VAL A 189 1.53 0.49 -20.60
N GLU A 190 1.91 -0.66 -21.15
CA GLU A 190 2.03 -0.86 -22.60
C GLU A 190 0.70 -0.76 -23.34
N ASN A 191 -0.41 -1.17 -22.72
CA ASN A 191 -1.72 -1.19 -23.37
C ASN A 191 -2.60 0.01 -23.03
N TYR A 192 -2.31 0.71 -21.92
CA TYR A 192 -3.05 1.88 -21.44
C TYR A 192 -2.09 3.05 -21.14
N PRO A 193 -1.43 3.60 -22.18
CA PRO A 193 -0.49 4.71 -22.00
C PRO A 193 -1.22 5.97 -21.52
N SER A 194 -0.64 6.67 -20.56
CA SER A 194 -1.18 7.89 -19.99
C SER A 194 -0.08 8.85 -19.55
N ASP A 195 -0.48 10.10 -19.27
CA ASP A 195 0.43 11.13 -18.75
C ASP A 195 0.81 10.85 -17.29
N HIS A 196 -0.13 10.24 -16.53
CA HIS A 196 0.00 9.94 -15.10
C HIS A 196 -0.39 8.51 -14.79
N TYR A 197 0.32 7.90 -13.85
CA TYR A 197 0.05 6.54 -13.37
C TYR A 197 -0.20 6.51 -11.87
N MET A 198 -1.31 5.84 -11.49
CA MET A 198 -1.58 5.45 -10.12
C MET A 198 -1.54 3.92 -10.04
N VAL A 199 -0.72 3.40 -9.13
CA VAL A 199 -0.65 1.94 -8.86
C VAL A 199 -1.19 1.70 -7.46
N ILE A 200 -2.15 0.79 -7.32
CA ILE A 200 -2.73 0.40 -6.04
C ILE A 200 -2.53 -1.11 -5.86
N VAL A 201 -1.92 -1.49 -4.74
CA VAL A 201 -1.79 -2.89 -4.33
C VAL A 201 -2.82 -3.17 -3.25
N TRP A 202 -3.75 -4.08 -3.55
CA TRP A 202 -4.88 -4.43 -2.71
C TRP A 202 -4.71 -5.83 -2.09
N GLY A 203 -5.04 -5.96 -0.80
CA GLY A 203 -5.07 -7.22 -0.08
C GLY A 203 -4.55 -7.11 1.35
N HIS A 204 -4.17 -8.25 1.94
CA HIS A 204 -3.50 -8.23 3.24
C HIS A 204 -2.13 -7.56 3.16
N GLY A 205 -1.74 -6.85 4.23
CA GLY A 205 -0.44 -6.23 4.38
C GLY A 205 0.14 -6.45 5.78
N GLU A 206 1.46 -6.53 5.88
CA GLU A 206 2.20 -6.74 7.14
C GLU A 206 3.34 -5.74 7.36
N GLY A 207 3.44 -4.72 6.52
CA GLY A 207 4.55 -3.76 6.57
C GLY A 207 5.87 -4.35 6.08
N PHE A 208 6.98 -3.75 6.47
CA PHE A 208 8.34 -4.20 6.09
C PHE A 208 8.83 -5.37 6.95
N ILE A 209 8.59 -5.30 8.25
CA ILE A 209 8.97 -6.36 9.19
C ILE A 209 7.89 -7.42 9.23
N GLY A 210 8.22 -8.62 8.73
CA GLY A 210 7.26 -9.73 8.65
C GLY A 210 6.84 -10.25 10.02
N GLN A 211 5.54 -10.41 10.22
CA GLN A 211 4.98 -10.97 11.47
C GLN A 211 4.75 -12.48 11.40
N HIS A 212 4.97 -13.09 10.23
CA HIS A 212 4.69 -14.51 9.99
C HIS A 212 5.39 -15.45 10.95
N TYR A 213 6.65 -15.17 11.28
CA TYR A 213 7.43 -16.03 12.14
C TYR A 213 6.85 -16.12 13.55
N GLU A 214 6.52 -14.98 14.16
CA GLU A 214 5.94 -14.95 15.53
C GLU A 214 4.55 -15.58 15.57
N ARG A 215 3.71 -15.30 14.56
CA ARG A 215 2.40 -15.93 14.44
C ARG A 215 2.51 -17.44 14.30
N ARG A 216 3.46 -17.92 13.49
CA ARG A 216 3.71 -19.35 13.33
C ARG A 216 4.22 -19.96 14.63
N MET A 217 5.19 -19.34 15.30
CA MET A 217 5.73 -19.85 16.57
C MET A 217 4.67 -19.91 17.64
N ARG A 218 3.82 -18.89 17.79
CA ARG A 218 2.66 -18.92 18.69
C ARG A 218 1.70 -20.04 18.32
N TRP A 219 1.40 -20.19 17.04
CA TRP A 219 0.50 -21.26 16.55
C TRP A 219 1.09 -22.65 16.81
N GLU A 220 2.37 -22.89 16.55
CA GLU A 220 3.06 -24.15 16.84
C GLU A 220 3.10 -24.43 18.35
N GLN A 221 3.36 -23.43 19.18
CA GLN A 221 3.31 -23.54 20.63
C GLN A 221 1.89 -23.87 21.12
N MET A 222 0.88 -23.22 20.57
CA MET A 222 -0.54 -23.49 20.87
C MET A 222 -0.94 -24.91 20.45
N GLN A 223 -0.51 -25.37 19.26
CA GLN A 223 -0.76 -26.74 18.78
C GLN A 223 -0.06 -27.78 19.67
N ASN A 224 1.16 -27.54 20.09
CA ASN A 224 1.91 -28.43 20.97
C ASN A 224 1.29 -28.48 22.38
N ASN A 225 0.77 -27.37 22.89
CA ASN A 225 0.04 -27.30 24.16
C ASN A 225 -1.37 -27.93 24.06
N SER A 226 -2.03 -27.83 22.89
CA SER A 226 -3.38 -28.36 22.67
C SER A 226 -3.43 -29.88 22.56
N ARG A 227 -2.32 -30.52 22.20
CA ARG A 227 -2.25 -32.01 22.22
C ARG A 227 -2.46 -32.60 23.61
N ARG A 228 -2.47 -31.79 24.66
CA ARG A 228 -2.71 -32.22 26.04
C ARG A 228 -4.18 -32.15 26.49
N HIS A 229 -5.05 -31.32 25.86
CA HIS A 229 -6.46 -31.19 26.28
C HIS A 229 -7.38 -30.80 25.11
N GLU A 230 -8.31 -31.65 24.75
CA GLU A 230 -9.24 -31.45 23.63
C GLU A 230 -10.20 -30.25 23.82
N ARG A 231 -10.49 -29.87 25.06
CA ARG A 231 -11.33 -28.70 25.40
C ARG A 231 -10.62 -27.36 25.19
N SER A 232 -9.30 -27.34 25.28
CA SER A 232 -8.48 -26.14 25.01
C SER A 232 -8.36 -25.83 23.51
N ARG A 233 -8.59 -26.83 22.63
CA ARG A 233 -8.53 -26.65 21.18
C ARG A 233 -9.61 -25.72 20.60
N LEU A 234 -10.80 -25.74 21.17
CA LEU A 234 -11.92 -24.89 20.73
C LEU A 234 -11.72 -23.45 21.20
N LEU A 235 -11.30 -23.25 22.45
CA LEU A 235 -11.01 -21.92 23.02
C LEU A 235 -9.78 -21.28 22.33
N LEU A 236 -8.72 -22.07 22.12
CA LEU A 236 -7.52 -21.58 21.39
C LEU A 236 -7.80 -21.26 19.91
N ARG A 237 -8.77 -21.92 19.27
CA ARG A 237 -9.21 -21.55 17.93
C ARG A 237 -9.95 -20.21 17.89
N GLU A 238 -10.74 -19.90 18.91
CA GLU A 238 -11.43 -18.63 19.03
C GLU A 238 -10.45 -17.51 19.40
N ASP A 239 -9.54 -17.72 20.34
CA ASP A 239 -8.53 -16.74 20.72
C ASP A 239 -7.55 -16.44 19.59
N VAL A 240 -7.13 -17.46 18.83
CA VAL A 240 -6.32 -17.28 17.62
C VAL A 240 -7.10 -16.56 16.51
N ARG A 241 -8.40 -16.78 16.40
CA ARG A 241 -9.27 -16.03 15.48
C ARG A 241 -9.34 -14.55 15.84
N LEU A 242 -9.44 -14.23 17.12
CA LEU A 242 -9.50 -12.86 17.63
C LEU A 242 -8.14 -12.15 17.49
N GLU A 243 -7.02 -12.83 17.79
CA GLU A 243 -5.67 -12.27 17.67
C GLU A 243 -5.16 -12.13 16.22
N LEU A 244 -5.60 -13.02 15.31
CA LEU A 244 -5.18 -13.00 13.90
C LEU A 244 -6.05 -12.09 13.01
N GLY A 245 -7.03 -11.39 13.59
CA GLY A 245 -8.10 -10.79 12.82
C GLY A 245 -8.97 -11.89 12.18
N GLN A 246 -10.13 -11.56 11.68
CA GLN A 246 -11.08 -12.51 11.10
C GLN A 246 -10.48 -13.19 9.85
N GLY A 247 -9.66 -14.22 10.00
CA GLY A 247 -8.98 -14.87 8.89
C GLY A 247 -8.15 -16.08 9.32
N ALA A 248 -8.71 -16.91 10.25
CA ALA A 248 -8.02 -18.08 10.78
C ALA A 248 -7.81 -19.25 9.77
N ASP A 249 -8.15 -19.06 8.52
CA ASP A 249 -7.98 -20.08 7.47
C ASP A 249 -6.61 -20.03 6.78
N ARG A 250 -5.65 -19.26 7.31
CA ARG A 250 -4.28 -19.24 6.76
C ARG A 250 -3.65 -20.64 6.85
N PRO A 251 -3.16 -21.19 5.73
CA PRO A 251 -2.51 -22.49 5.73
C PRO A 251 -1.27 -22.47 6.64
N SER A 252 -1.08 -23.53 7.42
CA SER A 252 0.09 -23.70 8.32
C SER A 252 1.45 -23.78 7.62
N ASN A 253 1.46 -23.75 6.28
CA ASN A 253 2.63 -24.01 5.43
C ASN A 253 3.08 -22.76 4.65
N TYR A 254 2.71 -21.56 5.10
CA TYR A 254 3.18 -20.34 4.45
C TYR A 254 4.72 -20.31 4.41
N PRO A 255 5.34 -19.85 3.29
CA PRO A 255 6.80 -19.88 3.16
C PRO A 255 7.45 -19.10 4.29
N VAL A 256 8.20 -19.82 5.15
CA VAL A 256 8.85 -19.28 6.37
C VAL A 256 10.25 -18.75 6.08
N ASP A 257 10.73 -19.00 4.89
CA ASP A 257 12.03 -18.61 4.38
C ASP A 257 12.08 -17.15 3.90
N LYS A 258 10.91 -16.49 3.73
CA LYS A 258 10.87 -15.06 3.47
C LYS A 258 10.95 -14.28 4.78
N VAL A 259 12.02 -13.52 4.88
CA VAL A 259 12.42 -12.75 6.06
C VAL A 259 11.60 -11.46 6.18
N PHE A 260 11.23 -10.85 5.04
CA PHE A 260 10.52 -9.58 4.99
C PHE A 260 9.01 -9.73 5.10
N GLY A 261 8.38 -8.70 5.62
CA GLY A 261 6.94 -8.50 5.46
C GLY A 261 6.57 -8.19 4.02
N GLY A 262 5.30 -8.05 3.76
CA GLY A 262 4.82 -7.86 2.41
C GLY A 262 3.36 -7.49 2.32
N VAL A 263 2.84 -7.61 1.13
CA VAL A 263 1.47 -7.26 0.75
C VAL A 263 0.93 -8.27 -0.27
N ALA A 264 -0.36 -8.23 -0.53
CA ALA A 264 -1.01 -9.04 -1.55
C ALA A 264 -0.85 -10.56 -1.32
N PHE A 265 -1.29 -11.02 -0.15
CA PHE A 265 -1.20 -12.42 0.25
C PHE A 265 -2.23 -13.28 -0.46
N ASP A 266 -1.75 -14.32 -1.13
CA ASP A 266 -2.53 -15.37 -1.78
C ASP A 266 -2.47 -16.64 -0.93
N TYR A 267 -3.62 -17.13 -0.47
CA TYR A 267 -3.67 -18.29 0.43
C TYR A 267 -3.67 -19.62 -0.30
N SER A 268 -4.19 -19.68 -1.52
CA SER A 268 -4.18 -20.92 -2.30
C SER A 268 -2.79 -21.28 -2.78
N GLU A 269 -2.03 -20.27 -3.20
CA GLU A 269 -0.69 -20.45 -3.73
C GLU A 269 0.40 -20.24 -2.68
N MET A 270 0.03 -19.78 -1.49
CA MET A 270 0.93 -19.51 -0.37
C MET A 270 2.05 -18.54 -0.77
N SER A 271 1.68 -17.48 -1.47
CA SER A 271 2.58 -16.48 -2.01
C SER A 271 2.18 -15.06 -1.59
N PHE A 272 3.10 -14.12 -1.69
CA PHE A 272 2.89 -12.71 -1.41
C PHE A 272 3.98 -11.86 -2.06
N LEU A 273 3.77 -10.56 -2.13
CA LEU A 273 4.76 -9.59 -2.58
C LEU A 273 5.57 -9.10 -1.37
N ASP A 274 6.83 -9.49 -1.23
CA ASP A 274 7.71 -8.86 -0.26
C ASP A 274 8.08 -7.44 -0.69
N ILE A 275 8.33 -6.55 0.27
CA ILE A 275 8.49 -5.13 0.00
C ILE A 275 9.71 -4.81 -0.88
N PRO A 276 10.92 -5.37 -0.63
CA PRO A 276 12.07 -5.13 -1.51
C PRO A 276 11.84 -5.59 -2.96
N THR A 277 11.23 -6.77 -3.14
CA THR A 277 10.90 -7.28 -4.48
C THR A 277 9.86 -6.40 -5.17
N THR A 278 8.84 -5.94 -4.43
CA THR A 278 7.80 -5.02 -4.97
C THR A 278 8.44 -3.73 -5.47
N SER A 279 9.33 -3.13 -4.67
CA SER A 279 10.06 -1.93 -5.09
C SER A 279 10.90 -2.18 -6.33
N LYS A 280 11.65 -3.29 -6.38
CA LYS A 280 12.48 -3.65 -7.52
C LYS A 280 11.67 -3.84 -8.82
N ILE A 281 10.46 -4.38 -8.72
CA ILE A 281 9.56 -4.51 -9.87
C ILE A 281 9.15 -3.13 -10.40
N ILE A 282 8.81 -2.19 -9.50
CA ILE A 282 8.44 -0.82 -9.89
C ILE A 282 9.66 -0.07 -10.43
N ASP A 283 10.86 -0.24 -9.85
CA ASP A 283 12.11 0.32 -10.41
C ASP A 283 12.32 -0.14 -11.86
N ASN A 284 12.16 -1.44 -12.12
CA ASN A 284 12.29 -1.99 -13.46
C ASN A 284 11.22 -1.42 -14.42
N LEU A 285 9.98 -1.25 -13.96
CA LEU A 285 8.92 -0.63 -14.76
C LEU A 285 9.29 0.81 -15.13
N VAL A 286 9.75 1.60 -14.17
CA VAL A 286 10.18 2.98 -14.35
C VAL A 286 11.36 3.07 -15.31
N GLU A 287 12.37 2.22 -15.12
CA GLU A 287 13.59 2.25 -15.94
C GLU A 287 13.36 1.77 -17.39
N TRP A 288 12.67 0.63 -17.54
CA TRP A 288 12.62 -0.06 -18.83
C TRP A 288 11.36 0.24 -19.66
N THR A 289 10.25 0.60 -19.02
CA THR A 289 8.96 0.77 -19.71
C THR A 289 8.50 2.23 -19.71
N LEU A 290 8.72 2.94 -18.61
CA LEU A 290 8.33 4.34 -18.46
C LEU A 290 9.48 5.32 -18.76
N GLU A 291 10.63 4.84 -19.24
CA GLU A 291 11.78 5.66 -19.65
C GLU A 291 12.24 6.66 -18.58
N GLY A 292 12.15 6.28 -17.31
CA GLY A 292 12.51 7.09 -16.15
C GLY A 292 11.37 7.92 -15.54
N GLN A 293 10.17 7.89 -16.11
CA GLN A 293 8.99 8.51 -15.50
C GLN A 293 8.57 7.68 -14.27
N LYS A 294 8.57 8.31 -13.11
CA LYS A 294 8.11 7.69 -11.86
C LYS A 294 6.59 7.46 -11.90
N ILE A 295 6.15 6.48 -11.11
CA ILE A 295 4.74 6.36 -10.75
C ILE A 295 4.33 7.63 -9.98
N ASP A 296 3.25 8.27 -10.40
CA ASP A 296 2.79 9.51 -9.74
C ASP A 296 2.30 9.22 -8.33
N ILE A 297 1.43 8.22 -8.17
CA ILE A 297 0.87 7.85 -6.86
C ILE A 297 0.94 6.33 -6.69
N LEU A 298 1.65 5.88 -5.66
CA LEU A 298 1.66 4.49 -5.21
C LEU A 298 0.74 4.37 -4.00
N GLY A 299 -0.24 3.49 -4.06
CA GLY A 299 -1.20 3.24 -2.99
C GLY A 299 -1.15 1.82 -2.47
N PHE A 300 -1.41 1.67 -1.18
CA PHE A 300 -1.60 0.38 -0.55
C PHE A 300 -2.98 0.34 0.12
N ASP A 301 -3.88 -0.40 -0.49
CA ASP A 301 -5.15 -0.79 0.13
C ASP A 301 -4.91 -2.06 0.95
N ALA A 302 -4.13 -1.89 2.00
CA ALA A 302 -3.58 -2.97 2.82
C ALA A 302 -3.12 -2.45 4.20
N CYS A 303 -3.10 -3.34 5.19
CA CYS A 303 -2.67 -3.03 6.55
C CYS A 303 -1.17 -2.69 6.63
N LEU A 304 -0.79 -1.78 7.53
CA LEU A 304 0.60 -1.57 8.01
C LEU A 304 1.61 -1.11 6.94
N MET A 305 1.14 -0.62 5.79
CA MET A 305 2.02 -0.29 4.67
C MET A 305 2.61 1.13 4.76
N GLN A 306 2.14 1.97 5.70
CA GLN A 306 2.60 3.36 5.82
C GLN A 306 3.64 3.51 6.93
N SER A 307 4.84 3.01 6.68
CA SER A 307 6.00 3.16 7.58
C SER A 307 7.23 3.70 6.84
N LEU A 308 8.21 4.20 7.59
CA LEU A 308 9.48 4.67 7.05
C LEU A 308 10.22 3.55 6.30
N GLU A 309 10.18 2.33 6.83
CA GLU A 309 10.82 1.15 6.24
C GLU A 309 10.20 0.82 4.88
N VAL A 310 8.89 0.89 4.76
CA VAL A 310 8.18 0.66 3.51
C VAL A 310 8.38 1.85 2.57
N SER A 311 8.08 3.06 3.03
CA SER A 311 8.11 4.27 2.19
C SER A 311 9.48 4.55 1.61
N SER A 312 10.56 4.28 2.37
CA SER A 312 11.94 4.45 1.89
C SER A 312 12.29 3.56 0.70
N GLN A 313 11.63 2.41 0.56
CA GLN A 313 11.88 1.51 -0.59
C GLN A 313 11.40 2.11 -1.91
N PHE A 314 10.44 3.05 -1.88
CA PHE A 314 9.78 3.59 -3.08
C PHE A 314 10.20 5.01 -3.45
N ILE A 315 11.17 5.61 -2.75
CA ILE A 315 11.64 6.99 -2.99
C ILE A 315 12.30 7.22 -4.37
N SER A 316 12.76 6.16 -5.02
CA SER A 316 13.37 6.23 -6.36
C SER A 316 12.35 6.12 -7.48
N ASN A 317 11.21 5.46 -7.25
CA ASN A 317 10.32 5.01 -8.30
C ASN A 317 8.90 5.61 -8.23
N SER A 318 8.56 6.31 -7.16
CA SER A 318 7.25 6.94 -7.00
C SER A 318 7.38 8.37 -6.49
N ASN A 319 6.40 9.24 -6.80
CA ASN A 319 6.40 10.64 -6.37
C ASN A 319 5.65 10.81 -5.05
N PHE A 320 4.46 10.19 -4.96
CA PHE A 320 3.61 10.21 -3.77
C PHE A 320 3.26 8.80 -3.36
N MET A 321 3.04 8.60 -2.06
CA MET A 321 2.59 7.33 -1.52
C MET A 321 1.47 7.57 -0.51
N PHE A 322 0.45 6.68 -0.52
CA PHE A 322 -0.57 6.65 0.51
C PHE A 322 -0.79 5.23 1.04
N GLY A 323 -1.30 5.16 2.26
CA GLY A 323 -1.57 3.89 2.93
C GLY A 323 -2.01 4.06 4.38
N SER A 324 -2.05 2.96 5.12
CA SER A 324 -2.41 2.91 6.53
C SER A 324 -1.22 2.48 7.39
N THR A 325 -1.00 3.16 8.53
CA THR A 325 -0.01 2.76 9.55
C THR A 325 -0.51 1.64 10.44
N GLN A 326 -1.84 1.45 10.49
CA GLN A 326 -2.50 0.46 11.32
C GLN A 326 -3.22 -0.56 10.43
N VAL A 327 -3.86 -1.55 11.05
CA VAL A 327 -4.79 -2.44 10.37
C VAL A 327 -5.85 -1.60 9.67
N GLN A 328 -5.98 -1.79 8.38
CA GLN A 328 -6.98 -1.12 7.57
C GLN A 328 -8.32 -1.83 7.73
N ASN A 329 -9.40 -1.04 7.75
CA ASN A 329 -10.73 -1.61 7.76
C ASN A 329 -10.99 -2.36 6.44
N TYR A 330 -11.74 -3.44 6.53
CA TYR A 330 -12.07 -4.31 5.39
C TYR A 330 -12.91 -3.64 4.29
N LEU A 331 -13.54 -2.49 4.56
CA LEU A 331 -14.21 -1.70 3.52
C LEU A 331 -13.21 -1.05 2.55
N GLY A 332 -11.93 -1.02 2.88
CA GLY A 332 -10.87 -0.56 1.98
C GLY A 332 -10.99 0.90 1.57
N LEU A 333 -10.54 1.17 0.35
CA LEU A 333 -10.58 2.50 -0.26
C LEU A 333 -11.96 2.78 -0.88
N PRO A 334 -12.44 4.04 -0.84
CA PRO A 334 -13.63 4.46 -1.56
C PRO A 334 -13.32 4.65 -3.06
N TYR A 335 -13.17 3.54 -3.79
CA TYR A 335 -12.69 3.52 -5.17
C TYR A 335 -13.49 4.42 -6.09
N ARG A 336 -14.83 4.36 -6.03
CA ARG A 336 -15.68 5.24 -6.84
C ARG A 336 -15.37 6.72 -6.61
N SER A 337 -15.26 7.12 -5.34
CA SER A 337 -14.97 8.51 -4.99
C SER A 337 -13.58 8.93 -5.40
N LEU A 338 -12.60 8.05 -5.25
CA LEU A 338 -11.22 8.27 -5.66
C LEU A 338 -11.14 8.48 -7.18
N ILE A 339 -11.78 7.62 -7.96
CA ILE A 339 -11.78 7.70 -9.42
C ILE A 339 -12.55 8.93 -9.89
N ASP A 340 -13.69 9.27 -9.25
CA ASP A 340 -14.46 10.48 -9.55
C ASP A 340 -13.60 11.75 -9.38
N GLN A 341 -12.75 11.80 -8.36
CA GLN A 341 -11.84 12.94 -8.17
C GLN A 341 -10.78 13.06 -9.29
N LEU A 342 -10.33 11.95 -9.86
CA LEU A 342 -9.41 11.99 -11.02
C LEU A 342 -10.04 12.69 -12.22
N HIS A 343 -11.35 12.52 -12.43
CA HIS A 343 -12.10 13.19 -13.51
C HIS A 343 -12.22 14.70 -13.31
N THR A 344 -11.96 15.24 -12.11
CA THR A 344 -12.05 16.69 -11.84
C THR A 344 -10.89 17.50 -12.38
N GLY A 345 -9.84 16.84 -12.87
CA GLY A 345 -8.67 17.51 -13.46
C GLY A 345 -7.65 18.01 -12.43
N LYS A 346 -7.67 17.51 -11.20
CA LYS A 346 -6.69 17.81 -10.16
C LYS A 346 -5.28 17.39 -10.59
N SER A 347 -4.29 18.11 -10.09
CA SER A 347 -2.88 17.72 -10.19
C SER A 347 -2.59 16.46 -9.37
N THR A 348 -1.45 15.83 -9.62
CA THR A 348 -1.03 14.62 -8.89
C THR A 348 -0.90 14.86 -7.38
N SER A 349 -0.39 16.02 -6.97
CA SER A 349 -0.27 16.40 -5.55
C SER A 349 -1.62 16.68 -4.89
N GLU A 350 -2.55 17.34 -5.61
CA GLU A 350 -3.92 17.55 -5.12
C GLU A 350 -4.66 16.23 -4.98
N MET A 351 -4.48 15.29 -5.90
CA MET A 351 -5.03 13.95 -5.78
C MET A 351 -4.46 13.20 -4.56
N ALA A 352 -3.13 13.22 -4.39
CA ALA A 352 -2.51 12.59 -3.22
C ALA A 352 -3.00 13.23 -1.90
N PHE A 353 -3.25 14.54 -1.87
CA PHE A 353 -3.83 15.24 -0.72
C PHE A 353 -5.25 14.77 -0.42
N GLU A 354 -6.09 14.58 -1.43
CA GLU A 354 -7.50 14.23 -1.26
C GLU A 354 -7.74 12.81 -0.72
N ILE A 355 -6.87 11.86 -1.03
CA ILE A 355 -7.11 10.44 -0.74
C ILE A 355 -7.40 10.17 0.74
N PRO A 356 -6.61 10.62 1.73
CA PRO A 356 -6.93 10.41 3.14
C PRO A 356 -8.24 11.06 3.58
N THR A 357 -8.61 12.20 2.99
CA THR A 357 -9.88 12.89 3.24
C THR A 357 -11.07 12.09 2.70
N LEU A 358 -10.93 11.46 1.53
CA LEU A 358 -11.97 10.59 0.96
C LEU A 358 -12.16 9.33 1.82
N ILE A 359 -11.07 8.75 2.31
CA ILE A 359 -11.12 7.60 3.23
C ILE A 359 -11.85 8.00 4.52
N GLU A 360 -11.52 9.14 5.11
CA GLU A 360 -12.20 9.65 6.31
C GLU A 360 -13.71 9.84 6.08
N LYS A 361 -14.08 10.49 4.99
CA LYS A 361 -15.49 10.67 4.62
C LYS A 361 -16.21 9.35 4.42
N SER A 362 -15.55 8.38 3.74
CA SER A 362 -16.13 7.05 3.54
C SER A 362 -16.49 6.39 4.87
N PHE A 363 -15.57 6.37 5.81
CA PHE A 363 -15.81 5.72 7.10
C PHE A 363 -16.76 6.50 8.00
N ARG A 364 -16.71 7.83 8.01
CA ARG A 364 -17.56 8.66 8.89
C ARG A 364 -18.96 8.90 8.36
N GLU A 365 -19.12 9.04 7.06
CA GLU A 365 -20.37 9.45 6.41
C GLU A 365 -21.03 8.32 5.62
N GLY A 366 -20.41 7.15 5.52
CA GLY A 366 -20.93 6.03 4.72
C GLY A 366 -20.89 6.32 3.23
N TYR A 367 -19.85 6.94 2.74
CA TYR A 367 -19.72 7.39 1.35
C TYR A 367 -19.78 6.25 0.33
N GLN A 368 -19.47 5.05 0.75
CA GLN A 368 -19.60 3.79 -0.03
C GLN A 368 -20.98 3.12 0.15
N GLY A 369 -21.92 3.78 0.81
CA GLY A 369 -23.23 3.24 1.09
C GLY A 369 -23.32 2.36 2.34
N ALA A 370 -22.19 2.05 2.99
CA ALA A 370 -22.15 1.31 4.24
C ALA A 370 -21.40 2.11 5.31
N ILE A 371 -22.01 2.24 6.49
CA ILE A 371 -21.35 2.76 7.68
C ILE A 371 -20.95 1.55 8.54
N ASP A 372 -19.64 1.37 8.72
CA ASP A 372 -19.14 0.45 9.74
C ASP A 372 -18.80 1.25 11.02
N PRO A 373 -19.58 1.09 12.12
CA PRO A 373 -19.31 1.80 13.37
C PRO A 373 -17.94 1.47 13.99
N GLU A 374 -17.40 0.28 13.76
CA GLU A 374 -16.05 -0.07 14.21
C GLU A 374 -14.99 0.54 13.28
N GLY A 375 -15.23 0.53 11.98
CA GLY A 375 -14.35 1.16 10.99
C GLY A 375 -14.17 2.66 11.23
N GLN A 376 -15.21 3.37 11.65
CA GLN A 376 -15.12 4.79 12.03
C GLN A 376 -14.09 5.08 13.13
N LYS A 377 -13.81 4.10 13.98
CA LYS A 377 -12.93 4.24 15.15
C LYS A 377 -11.50 3.87 14.88
N THR A 378 -11.25 2.93 13.97
CA THR A 378 -9.98 2.20 13.89
C THR A 378 -9.16 2.45 12.64
N PHE A 379 -9.59 3.31 11.72
CA PHE A 379 -8.83 3.59 10.49
C PHE A 379 -7.69 4.56 10.73
N THR A 380 -6.63 4.42 9.95
CA THR A 380 -5.62 5.45 9.71
C THR A 380 -5.40 5.58 8.22
N ALA A 381 -5.14 6.78 7.75
CA ALA A 381 -4.79 7.05 6.36
C ALA A 381 -3.85 8.25 6.30
N SER A 382 -2.87 8.20 5.43
CA SER A 382 -1.98 9.34 5.20
C SER A 382 -1.39 9.29 3.80
N SER A 383 -0.94 10.44 3.32
CA SER A 383 -0.25 10.57 2.05
C SER A 383 0.99 11.46 2.19
N PHE A 384 2.06 11.08 1.52
CA PHE A 384 3.38 11.71 1.64
C PHE A 384 4.01 11.99 0.30
N ASN A 385 4.81 13.06 0.28
CA ASN A 385 5.75 13.36 -0.79
C ASN A 385 7.06 12.57 -0.57
N LEU A 386 7.37 11.63 -1.46
CA LEU A 386 8.54 10.76 -1.34
C LEU A 386 9.85 11.46 -1.70
N GLU A 387 9.82 12.54 -2.47
CA GLU A 387 11.01 13.35 -2.75
C GLU A 387 11.47 14.09 -1.48
N ALA A 388 10.52 14.70 -0.76
CA ALA A 388 10.80 15.34 0.53
C ALA A 388 11.23 14.31 1.60
N LEU A 389 10.66 13.09 1.59
CA LEU A 389 11.15 11.99 2.41
C LEU A 389 12.64 11.75 2.15
N LYS A 390 13.01 11.57 0.88
CA LYS A 390 14.38 11.24 0.46
C LYS A 390 15.41 12.32 0.81
N TYR A 391 15.12 13.55 0.44
CA TYR A 391 16.12 14.62 0.46
C TYR A 391 16.08 15.49 1.72
N GLU A 392 15.00 15.45 2.48
CA GLU A 392 14.82 16.31 3.63
C GLU A 392 14.65 15.51 4.94
N LEU A 393 13.66 14.57 5.02
CA LEU A 393 13.36 13.89 6.27
C LEU A 393 14.43 12.86 6.66
N LEU A 394 14.85 11.98 5.73
CA LEU A 394 15.83 10.94 6.07
C LEU A 394 17.16 11.54 6.56
N PRO A 395 17.74 12.59 5.93
CA PRO A 395 18.91 13.28 6.47
C PRO A 395 18.66 13.91 7.85
N ALA A 396 17.50 14.56 8.04
CA ALA A 396 17.17 15.20 9.32
C ALA A 396 17.00 14.15 10.45
N LEU A 397 16.43 12.97 10.15
CA LEU A 397 16.35 11.87 11.11
C LEU A 397 17.74 11.30 11.47
N ASP A 398 18.68 11.29 10.54
CA ASP A 398 20.06 10.87 10.84
C ASP A 398 20.76 11.86 11.77
N ASP A 399 20.60 13.18 11.51
CA ASP A 399 21.10 14.23 12.40
C ASP A 399 20.44 14.16 13.79
N MET A 400 19.11 14.01 13.84
CA MET A 400 18.35 13.84 15.08
C MET A 400 18.81 12.59 15.85
N SER A 401 19.06 11.49 15.15
CA SER A 401 19.56 10.25 15.77
C SER A 401 20.94 10.44 16.40
N GLN A 402 21.82 11.24 15.77
CA GLN A 402 23.11 11.60 16.36
C GLN A 402 22.91 12.40 17.66
N ALA A 403 22.10 13.44 17.61
CA ALA A 403 21.83 14.27 18.79
C ALA A 403 21.18 13.46 19.93
N LEU A 404 20.29 12.51 19.59
CA LEU A 404 19.70 11.60 20.58
C LEU A 404 20.73 10.68 21.22
N MET A 405 21.64 10.10 20.44
CA MET A 405 22.73 9.28 21.00
C MET A 405 23.63 10.10 21.95
N ASP A 406 23.97 11.33 21.58
CA ASP A 406 24.84 12.17 22.41
C ASP A 406 24.14 12.59 23.70
N TYR A 407 22.83 12.87 23.65
CA TYR A 407 22.00 13.08 24.84
C TYR A 407 21.94 11.84 25.74
N LEU A 408 21.71 10.65 25.18
CA LEU A 408 21.61 9.40 25.95
C LEU A 408 22.93 9.00 26.63
N LYS A 409 24.10 9.32 26.01
CA LYS A 409 25.42 9.01 26.57
C LYS A 409 25.80 9.79 27.82
N GLU A 410 25.21 10.96 28.05
CA GLU A 410 25.53 11.78 29.22
C GLU A 410 25.03 11.15 30.53
N ASP A 411 23.90 10.42 30.49
CA ASP A 411 23.32 9.78 31.66
C ASP A 411 22.58 8.50 31.27
N SER A 412 22.99 7.36 31.79
CA SER A 412 22.36 6.05 31.53
C SER A 412 20.89 5.99 31.98
N MET A 413 20.49 6.81 32.94
CA MET A 413 19.08 6.89 33.36
C MET A 413 18.18 7.40 32.22
N ARG A 414 18.71 8.19 31.29
CA ARG A 414 17.94 8.69 30.13
C ARG A 414 17.49 7.58 29.19
N VAL A 415 18.26 6.49 29.07
CA VAL A 415 17.84 5.29 28.33
C VAL A 415 16.64 4.64 29.01
N ILE A 416 16.64 4.55 30.36
CA ILE A 416 15.52 3.98 31.14
C ILE A 416 14.28 4.87 30.97
N ASP A 417 14.43 6.18 31.06
CA ASP A 417 13.33 7.15 30.91
C ASP A 417 12.74 7.08 29.49
N LEU A 418 13.60 6.95 28.46
CA LEU A 418 13.15 6.77 27.07
C LEU A 418 12.38 5.46 26.90
N ASN A 419 12.89 4.34 27.44
CA ASN A 419 12.19 3.06 27.42
C ASN A 419 10.84 3.14 28.11
N PHE A 420 10.75 3.77 29.28
CA PHE A 420 9.50 3.99 29.98
C PHE A 420 8.49 4.78 29.12
N ILE A 421 8.94 5.82 28.43
CA ILE A 421 8.10 6.59 27.50
C ILE A 421 7.65 5.74 26.33
N LEU A 422 8.53 4.92 25.77
CA LEU A 422 8.20 4.01 24.68
C LEU A 422 7.15 2.96 25.09
N GLU A 423 7.21 2.44 26.32
CA GLU A 423 6.22 1.53 26.86
C GLU A 423 4.85 2.18 27.07
N GLN A 424 4.83 3.48 27.42
CA GLN A 424 3.59 4.24 27.60
C GLN A 424 2.96 4.68 26.27
N ASN A 425 3.73 4.73 25.19
CA ASN A 425 3.23 5.05 23.87
C ASN A 425 2.69 3.80 23.19
N GLU A 426 1.44 3.88 22.75
CA GLU A 426 0.81 2.78 22.03
C GLU A 426 1.56 2.50 20.72
N ALA A 427 2.00 1.26 20.56
CA ALA A 427 2.49 0.77 19.28
C ALA A 427 1.32 0.29 18.44
N PHE A 428 1.34 0.63 17.15
CA PHE A 428 0.46 -0.01 16.18
C PHE A 428 0.79 -1.51 16.06
N GLN A 429 -0.09 -2.27 15.46
CA GLN A 429 0.26 -3.65 15.10
C GLN A 429 1.55 -3.64 14.27
N GLY A 430 2.41 -4.64 14.49
CA GLY A 430 3.71 -4.69 13.83
C GLY A 430 4.81 -3.91 14.53
N GLU A 431 4.58 -3.47 15.77
CA GLU A 431 5.58 -2.77 16.59
C GLU A 431 6.04 -1.43 15.99
N THR A 432 5.23 -0.87 15.11
CA THR A 432 5.46 0.46 14.56
C THR A 432 4.87 1.53 15.48
N ARG A 433 5.52 2.66 15.57
CA ARG A 433 5.02 3.87 16.24
C ARG A 433 5.00 5.02 15.26
N ASP A 434 4.06 5.93 15.41
CA ASP A 434 4.07 7.15 14.60
C ASP A 434 5.31 7.99 14.88
N VAL A 435 6.04 8.36 13.85
CA VAL A 435 7.29 9.13 13.95
C VAL A 435 7.06 10.46 14.67
N GLY A 436 5.98 11.16 14.34
CA GLY A 436 5.67 12.44 14.96
C GLY A 436 5.36 12.28 16.44
N VAL A 437 4.57 11.27 16.80
CA VAL A 437 4.24 10.95 18.21
C VAL A 437 5.50 10.57 19.00
N PHE A 438 6.39 9.77 18.43
CA PHE A 438 7.67 9.42 19.03
C PHE A 438 8.54 10.66 19.31
N LEU A 439 8.71 11.53 18.31
CA LEU A 439 9.49 12.77 18.47
C LEU A 439 8.84 13.72 19.51
N GLY A 440 7.51 13.81 19.50
CA GLY A 440 6.77 14.58 20.51
C GLY A 440 6.94 14.05 21.94
N ALA A 441 7.07 12.72 22.10
CA ALA A 441 7.33 12.09 23.39
C ALA A 441 8.73 12.43 23.92
N ILE A 442 9.75 12.47 23.05
CA ILE A 442 11.10 12.91 23.43
C ILE A 442 11.10 14.40 23.83
N LEU A 443 10.40 15.26 23.08
CA LEU A 443 10.27 16.68 23.47
C LEU A 443 9.68 16.85 24.87
N LYS A 444 8.69 16.02 25.20
CA LYS A 444 8.11 16.05 26.55
C LYS A 444 9.11 15.61 27.61
N LEU A 445 9.93 14.58 27.32
CA LEU A 445 11.00 14.14 28.22
C LEU A 445 12.00 15.28 28.47
N LEU A 446 12.51 15.91 27.40
CA LEU A 446 13.43 17.03 27.50
C LEU A 446 12.86 18.19 28.33
N TYR A 447 11.57 18.49 28.15
CA TYR A 447 10.91 19.54 28.93
C TYR A 447 10.88 19.20 30.43
N LEU A 448 10.50 17.98 30.81
CA LEU A 448 10.46 17.55 32.21
C LEU A 448 11.84 17.53 32.86
N GLU A 449 12.86 17.08 32.15
CA GLU A 449 14.24 17.07 32.64
C GLU A 449 14.78 18.51 32.84
N LYS A 450 14.51 19.40 31.87
CA LYS A 450 14.91 20.83 31.98
C LYS A 450 14.30 21.49 33.22
N GLU A 451 13.04 21.23 33.54
CA GLU A 451 12.39 21.78 34.75
C GLU A 451 13.02 21.25 36.04
N SER A 452 13.55 20.02 36.02
CA SER A 452 14.09 19.36 37.22
C SER A 452 15.58 19.61 37.41
N ASN A 453 16.36 19.56 36.34
CA ASN A 453 17.83 19.50 36.37
C ASN A 453 18.52 20.68 35.64
N GLY A 454 17.74 21.51 34.95
CA GLY A 454 18.27 22.55 34.06
C GLY A 454 18.53 22.02 32.66
N GLU A 455 18.92 22.88 31.74
CA GLU A 455 19.15 22.58 30.33
C GLU A 455 20.64 22.31 30.08
N THR A 456 20.96 21.19 29.43
CA THR A 456 22.32 20.89 28.96
C THR A 456 22.47 21.26 27.47
N GLU A 457 23.72 21.30 26.97
CA GLU A 457 23.99 21.55 25.56
C GLU A 457 23.37 20.47 24.66
N THR A 458 23.52 19.22 25.03
CA THR A 458 22.96 18.09 24.28
C THR A 458 21.42 18.10 24.25
N MET A 459 20.76 18.53 25.32
CA MET A 459 19.30 18.74 25.34
C MET A 459 18.90 19.85 24.36
N TYR A 460 19.64 20.94 24.30
CA TYR A 460 19.35 22.02 23.36
C TYR A 460 19.54 21.60 21.91
N GLU A 461 20.63 20.88 21.59
CA GLU A 461 20.90 20.34 20.26
C GLU A 461 19.81 19.33 19.84
N LEU A 462 19.48 18.35 20.68
CA LEU A 462 18.44 17.36 20.41
C LEU A 462 17.07 18.03 20.20
N HIS A 463 16.72 19.01 21.03
CA HIS A 463 15.49 19.77 20.84
C HIS A 463 15.45 20.43 19.46
N GLY A 464 16.55 21.06 19.01
CA GLY A 464 16.66 21.70 17.70
C GLY A 464 16.44 20.71 16.55
N GLU A 465 17.12 19.57 16.58
CA GLU A 465 16.98 18.55 15.53
C GLU A 465 15.60 17.89 15.51
N ILE A 466 14.95 17.69 16.67
CA ILE A 466 13.57 17.20 16.71
C ILE A 466 12.60 18.21 16.09
N ILE A 467 12.71 19.50 16.42
CA ILE A 467 11.85 20.54 15.83
C ILE A 467 12.03 20.63 14.32
N LYS A 468 13.28 20.55 13.83
CA LYS A 468 13.61 20.48 12.40
C LYS A 468 12.92 19.27 11.74
N SER A 469 13.09 18.08 12.31
CA SER A 469 12.49 16.84 11.79
C SER A 469 10.96 16.89 11.78
N LEU A 470 10.33 17.41 12.85
CA LEU A 470 8.87 17.58 12.92
C LEU A 470 8.36 18.60 11.88
N SER A 471 9.11 19.67 11.63
CA SER A 471 8.75 20.67 10.61
C SER A 471 8.76 20.06 9.21
N ILE A 472 9.83 19.32 8.87
CA ILE A 472 9.93 18.62 7.58
C ILE A 472 8.82 17.57 7.46
N LEU A 473 8.63 16.75 8.49
CA LEU A 473 7.58 15.73 8.52
C LEU A 473 6.18 16.36 8.32
N HIS A 474 5.95 17.54 8.90
CA HIS A 474 4.69 18.26 8.69
C HIS A 474 4.53 18.75 7.24
N GLN A 475 5.58 19.22 6.61
CA GLN A 475 5.54 19.76 5.24
C GLN A 475 5.39 18.64 4.20
N MET A 476 6.07 17.51 4.40
CA MET A 476 5.97 16.36 3.49
C MET A 476 4.66 15.58 3.61
N THR A 477 3.98 15.67 4.77
CA THR A 477 2.67 15.06 4.97
C THR A 477 1.62 15.90 4.25
N LEU A 478 1.13 15.40 3.12
CA LEU A 478 0.12 16.12 2.34
C LEU A 478 -1.21 16.14 3.08
N SER A 479 -1.68 14.98 3.51
CA SER A 479 -2.91 14.82 4.27
C SER A 479 -2.84 13.60 5.17
N ARG A 480 -3.65 13.60 6.23
CA ARG A 480 -3.80 12.48 7.16
C ARG A 480 -5.17 12.46 7.79
N ALA A 481 -5.64 11.27 8.13
CA ALA A 481 -6.88 11.03 8.84
C ALA A 481 -6.75 9.83 9.77
N TYR A 482 -7.55 9.79 10.82
CA TYR A 482 -7.57 8.70 11.79
C TYR A 482 -8.93 8.60 12.48
N GLY A 483 -9.28 7.40 12.93
CA GLY A 483 -10.55 7.11 13.58
C GLY A 483 -10.59 7.54 15.05
N ASP A 484 -11.80 7.57 15.61
CA ASP A 484 -12.09 8.07 16.95
C ASP A 484 -11.44 7.25 18.07
N LEU A 485 -11.12 5.97 17.84
CA LEU A 485 -10.45 5.12 18.82
C LEU A 485 -9.08 5.70 19.20
N TYR A 486 -8.36 6.26 18.24
CA TYR A 486 -7.06 6.90 18.49
C TYR A 486 -7.20 8.21 19.27
N THR A 487 -8.37 8.87 19.22
CA THR A 487 -8.66 10.02 20.06
C THR A 487 -9.09 9.60 21.47
N THR A 488 -9.77 8.47 21.64
CA THR A 488 -10.34 8.01 22.93
C THR A 488 -9.42 7.09 23.71
N GLN A 489 -8.65 6.22 23.09
CA GLN A 489 -7.59 5.44 23.77
C GLN A 489 -6.47 6.34 24.28
N VAL A 490 -6.23 7.41 23.57
CA VAL A 490 -5.36 8.51 23.93
C VAL A 490 -6.01 9.44 24.97
N GLY A 491 -7.26 9.26 25.33
CA GLY A 491 -8.05 10.08 26.25
C GLY A 491 -7.64 10.08 27.73
N ARG A 492 -6.46 9.55 28.07
CA ARG A 492 -5.73 9.95 29.26
C ARG A 492 -5.01 11.26 28.93
N GLU A 493 -5.10 12.27 29.78
CA GLU A 493 -4.60 13.64 29.54
C GLU A 493 -3.21 13.74 28.89
N ALA A 494 -2.32 12.79 29.19
CA ALA A 494 -0.97 12.71 28.61
C ALA A 494 -0.94 12.38 27.12
N GLN A 495 -1.94 11.70 26.61
CA GLN A 495 -1.99 11.17 25.24
C GLN A 495 -2.66 12.16 24.28
N THR A 496 -3.62 12.96 24.73
CA THR A 496 -4.23 14.03 23.91
C THR A 496 -3.19 15.03 23.40
N TYR A 497 -2.15 15.29 24.20
CA TYR A 497 -1.03 16.13 23.79
C TYR A 497 -0.25 15.53 22.60
N LEU A 498 -0.05 14.21 22.57
CA LEU A 498 0.73 13.54 21.53
C LEU A 498 -0.01 13.40 20.19
N LEU A 499 -1.35 13.41 20.20
CA LEU A 499 -2.14 13.38 18.95
C LEU A 499 -1.88 14.57 18.02
N GLY A 500 -1.53 15.72 18.57
CA GLY A 500 -1.11 16.87 17.77
C GLY A 500 0.12 16.57 16.89
N TYR A 501 0.91 15.58 17.31
CA TYR A 501 2.11 15.13 16.60
C TYR A 501 1.86 13.98 15.63
N PHE A 502 0.69 13.32 15.68
CA PHE A 502 0.38 12.22 14.76
C PHE A 502 0.47 12.67 13.31
N LYS A 503 1.24 11.93 12.51
CA LYS A 503 1.47 12.21 11.09
C LYS A 503 1.02 11.10 10.16
N GLY A 504 0.74 9.91 10.70
CA GLY A 504 0.37 8.76 9.91
C GLY A 504 1.54 8.09 9.20
N LEU A 505 2.75 8.28 9.70
CA LEU A 505 3.98 7.61 9.24
C LEU A 505 4.57 6.81 10.38
N GLY A 506 4.56 5.49 10.24
CA GLY A 506 5.12 4.58 11.21
C GLY A 506 6.63 4.46 11.13
N VAL A 507 7.27 4.08 12.22
CA VAL A 507 8.66 3.61 12.30
C VAL A 507 8.72 2.41 13.23
N TRP A 508 9.47 1.40 12.86
CA TRP A 508 9.65 0.22 13.70
C TRP A 508 10.48 0.55 14.94
N ILE A 509 9.88 0.32 16.10
CA ILE A 509 10.52 0.44 17.41
C ILE A 509 10.08 -0.78 18.20
N PRO A 510 10.94 -1.79 18.40
CA PRO A 510 10.62 -3.02 19.10
C PRO A 510 10.22 -2.76 20.56
N ARG A 511 9.50 -3.70 21.17
CA ARG A 511 9.03 -3.57 22.54
C ARG A 511 10.12 -3.87 23.57
N ASN A 512 11.10 -4.70 23.19
CA ASN A 512 12.16 -5.17 24.07
C ASN A 512 13.38 -5.64 23.28
N ALA A 513 14.47 -5.93 23.99
CA ALA A 513 15.71 -6.40 23.44
C ALA A 513 15.57 -7.73 22.67
N GLU A 514 14.74 -8.65 23.14
CA GLU A 514 14.52 -9.94 22.47
C GLU A 514 13.94 -9.75 21.06
N GLN A 515 12.93 -8.89 20.93
CA GLN A 515 12.35 -8.58 19.63
C GLN A 515 13.32 -7.83 18.72
N PHE A 516 14.12 -6.91 19.28
CA PHE A 516 15.14 -6.22 18.52
C PHE A 516 16.16 -7.20 17.93
N GLU A 517 16.77 -8.05 18.73
CA GLU A 517 17.75 -9.05 18.28
C GLU A 517 17.16 -10.02 17.25
N HIS A 518 15.90 -10.38 17.44
CA HIS A 518 15.21 -11.31 16.54
C HIS A 518 14.98 -10.72 15.16
N ARG A 519 14.68 -9.41 15.06
CA ARG A 519 14.30 -8.70 13.82
C ARG A 519 15.40 -7.80 13.24
N LYS A 520 16.47 -7.60 13.97
CA LYS A 520 17.58 -6.72 13.58
C LYS A 520 18.07 -6.99 12.15
N LYS A 521 18.28 -8.27 11.79
CA LYS A 521 18.77 -8.67 10.46
C LYS A 521 17.83 -8.27 9.31
N GLU A 522 16.52 -8.28 9.55
CA GLU A 522 15.53 -7.84 8.57
C GLU A 522 15.62 -6.33 8.40
N PHE A 523 15.67 -5.62 9.53
CA PHE A 523 15.75 -4.17 9.56
C PHE A 523 17.05 -3.64 8.92
N GLU A 524 18.19 -4.26 9.16
CA GLU A 524 19.50 -3.92 8.57
C GLU A 524 19.50 -3.98 7.03
N GLN A 525 18.60 -4.73 6.42
CA GLN A 525 18.46 -4.83 4.97
C GLN A 525 17.51 -3.76 4.39
N SER A 526 16.85 -2.95 5.22
CA SER A 526 15.99 -1.86 4.76
C SER A 526 16.81 -0.70 4.19
N LEU A 527 16.24 0.00 3.22
CA LEU A 527 16.82 1.26 2.75
C LEU A 527 16.81 2.32 3.83
N LEU A 528 15.90 2.24 4.81
CA LEU A 528 15.90 3.12 5.97
C LEU A 528 17.20 2.97 6.76
N TRP A 529 17.60 1.75 7.11
CA TRP A 529 18.87 1.50 7.81
C TRP A 529 20.08 2.04 7.05
N GLN A 530 20.08 1.88 5.73
CA GLN A 530 21.18 2.38 4.88
C GLN A 530 21.18 3.91 4.78
N SER A 531 20.02 4.56 4.79
CA SER A 531 19.86 6.01 4.63
C SER A 531 19.97 6.76 5.95
N VAL A 532 19.64 6.11 7.08
CA VAL A 532 19.67 6.67 8.44
C VAL A 532 20.39 5.69 9.37
N PRO A 533 21.71 5.47 9.14
CA PRO A 533 22.45 4.43 9.88
C PRO A 533 22.54 4.71 11.38
N LYS A 534 22.45 5.96 11.79
CA LYS A 534 22.48 6.35 13.20
C LYS A 534 21.20 5.96 13.94
N TRP A 535 20.06 5.85 13.24
CA TRP A 535 18.83 5.33 13.84
C TRP A 535 19.00 3.89 14.34
N GLY A 536 19.66 3.05 13.55
CA GLY A 536 20.01 1.70 13.98
C GLY A 536 20.88 1.68 15.24
N GLN A 537 21.87 2.57 15.31
CA GLN A 537 22.72 2.73 16.52
C GLN A 537 21.92 3.21 17.74
N VAL A 538 20.93 4.08 17.56
CA VAL A 538 19.99 4.46 18.64
C VAL A 538 19.25 3.24 19.17
N LEU A 539 18.69 2.41 18.28
CA LEU A 539 18.01 1.17 18.68
C LEU A 539 18.95 0.21 19.39
N GLU A 540 20.19 0.08 18.93
CA GLU A 540 21.24 -0.70 19.63
C GLU A 540 21.48 -0.16 21.05
N MET A 541 21.64 1.13 21.23
CA MET A 541 21.82 1.72 22.57
C MET A 541 20.62 1.46 23.48
N ILE A 542 19.40 1.55 22.95
CA ILE A 542 18.18 1.33 23.74
C ILE A 542 18.07 -0.13 24.20
N TYR A 543 18.45 -1.10 23.36
CA TYR A 543 18.14 -2.50 23.60
C TYR A 543 19.34 -3.39 23.94
N THR A 544 20.59 -2.94 23.78
CA THR A 544 21.81 -3.75 24.04
C THR A 544 22.64 -3.26 25.22
N GLU A 545 22.31 -2.10 25.82
CA GLU A 545 22.99 -1.67 27.03
C GLU A 545 22.62 -2.58 28.22
N PRO A 546 23.57 -2.86 29.13
CA PRO A 546 23.38 -3.87 30.15
C PRO A 546 22.25 -3.50 31.10
N GLU A 547 21.40 -4.47 31.40
CA GLU A 547 20.52 -4.44 32.56
C GLU A 547 21.35 -4.06 33.79
N LEU A 548 21.09 -2.90 34.38
CA LEU A 548 21.70 -2.42 35.61
C LEU A 548 21.26 -3.26 36.82
#